data_d30a84c348a0ddd7c5d869e3ecb68bec
#
_entry.id   d30a84c348a0ddd7c5d869e3ecb68bec
#
_cell.length_a   1.000
_cell.length_b   1.000
_cell.length_c   1.000
_cell.angle_alpha   90.00
_cell.angle_beta   90.00
_cell.angle_gamma   90.00
#
_symmetry.space_group_name_H-M   'P 1'
#
loop_
_entity.id
_entity.type
_entity.pdbx_description
1 polymer ?
#
loop_
_entity_poly.entity_id
_entity_poly.type
_entity_poly.pdbx_seq_one_letter_code
_entity_poly.pdbx_strand_id
1 'polypeptide(L)'
;MRTSVRPPDPHAGGARAPAIAPAFLPRHVALVMDGNGRWAKERGLPRTEGHKRGEYSLFDVIMGAIELGIPYLSAYAFSTENWRRSPDEVRFLMGFNRDVIRRRRDQLHEMGVRVRWAGRRPRLWRSVVSELEDAERLTAGNSVLTLQFCVNYGARAEIADAAAAIAADVAAGRLKPGAVDEKVFARYLDEPEIPDVDLFIRSSGEQRISNFLLWQSAYAEFVFLDTLFPDFDRRHLWHACEIYASRDRRYGGAKPNPLPA
;
A
#
# COMPACT_ATOMS: atom_id res chain seq x y z
N MET A 1 29.85 8.25 3.13
CA MET A 1 29.91 6.76 3.01
C MET A 1 28.50 6.29 2.71
N ARG A 2 28.28 5.59 1.58
CA ARG A 2 26.99 4.90 1.36
C ARG A 2 26.96 3.73 2.33
N THR A 3 26.13 3.79 3.37
CA THR A 3 25.80 2.65 4.21
C THR A 3 25.35 1.51 3.29
N SER A 4 25.97 0.34 3.41
CA SER A 4 25.52 -0.83 2.65
C SER A 4 24.09 -1.15 3.04
N VAL A 5 23.19 -1.19 2.04
CA VAL A 5 21.79 -1.58 2.25
C VAL A 5 21.75 -3.02 2.75
N ARG A 6 21.04 -3.25 3.87
CA ARG A 6 20.82 -4.61 4.40
C ARG A 6 19.88 -5.37 3.47
N PRO A 7 20.29 -6.55 2.95
CA PRO A 7 19.39 -7.37 2.16
C PRO A 7 18.24 -7.92 3.01
N PRO A 8 17.11 -8.29 2.40
CA PRO A 8 16.03 -9.01 3.07
C PRO A 8 16.54 -10.30 3.73
N ASP A 9 15.98 -10.63 4.89
CA ASP A 9 16.23 -11.92 5.51
C ASP A 9 15.64 -13.04 4.63
N PRO A 10 16.31 -14.20 4.46
CA PRO A 10 15.78 -15.32 3.72
C PRO A 10 14.42 -15.78 4.27
N HIS A 11 13.54 -16.24 3.38
CA HIS A 11 12.26 -16.80 3.83
C HIS A 11 12.50 -18.01 4.75
N ALA A 12 11.82 -18.06 5.90
CA ALA A 12 12.03 -19.08 6.93
C ALA A 12 11.84 -20.53 6.42
N GLY A 13 10.96 -20.73 5.43
CA GLY A 13 10.73 -22.03 4.76
C GLY A 13 11.66 -22.28 3.56
N GLY A 14 12.70 -21.48 3.34
CA GLY A 14 13.63 -21.65 2.22
C GLY A 14 13.08 -21.30 0.83
N ALA A 15 11.86 -20.72 0.74
CA ALA A 15 11.29 -20.30 -0.52
C ALA A 15 12.12 -19.16 -1.14
N ARG A 16 12.19 -19.14 -2.47
CA ARG A 16 12.91 -18.12 -3.24
C ARG A 16 11.93 -17.37 -4.15
N ALA A 17 12.22 -16.11 -4.41
CA ALA A 17 11.46 -15.31 -5.35
C ALA A 17 11.44 -15.95 -6.74
N PRO A 18 10.30 -15.96 -7.44
CA PRO A 18 10.21 -16.48 -8.80
C PRO A 18 11.01 -15.60 -9.77
N ALA A 19 11.53 -16.21 -10.83
CA ALA A 19 12.24 -15.52 -11.89
C ALA A 19 11.25 -14.88 -12.86
N ILE A 20 10.72 -13.70 -12.53
CA ILE A 20 9.87 -12.89 -13.41
C ILE A 20 10.75 -11.83 -14.07
N ALA A 21 10.70 -11.73 -15.40
CA ALA A 21 11.46 -10.69 -16.09
C ALA A 21 10.95 -9.28 -15.68
N PRO A 22 11.83 -8.29 -15.47
CA PRO A 22 11.46 -6.97 -14.94
C PRO A 22 10.33 -6.26 -15.71
N ALA A 23 10.23 -6.49 -17.01
CA ALA A 23 9.18 -5.91 -17.87
C ALA A 23 7.76 -6.44 -17.54
N PHE A 24 7.65 -7.57 -16.85
CA PHE A 24 6.40 -8.20 -16.44
C PHE A 24 6.10 -8.04 -14.94
N LEU A 25 6.96 -7.35 -14.21
CA LEU A 25 6.70 -7.04 -12.80
C LEU A 25 5.82 -5.79 -12.67
N PRO A 26 4.90 -5.74 -11.68
CA PRO A 26 4.18 -4.53 -11.35
C PRO A 26 5.16 -3.49 -10.78
N ARG A 27 5.04 -2.24 -11.19
CA ARG A 27 5.80 -1.13 -10.60
C ARG A 27 5.23 -0.73 -9.25
N HIS A 28 3.90 -0.75 -9.11
CA HIS A 28 3.21 -0.38 -7.89
C HIS A 28 2.20 -1.46 -7.49
N VAL A 29 2.40 -2.00 -6.30
CA VAL A 29 1.49 -2.97 -5.66
C VAL A 29 0.70 -2.29 -4.55
N ALA A 30 -0.63 -2.37 -4.60
CA ALA A 30 -1.52 -1.98 -3.50
C ALA A 30 -1.97 -3.21 -2.73
N LEU A 31 -1.85 -3.19 -1.40
CA LEU A 31 -2.16 -4.33 -0.52
C LEU A 31 -3.22 -3.97 0.52
N VAL A 32 -4.36 -4.66 0.46
CA VAL A 32 -5.40 -4.62 1.51
C VAL A 32 -5.22 -5.79 2.45
N MET A 33 -4.87 -5.49 3.69
CA MET A 33 -4.53 -6.43 4.76
C MET A 33 -5.78 -6.84 5.54
N ASP A 34 -6.60 -7.70 4.94
CA ASP A 34 -7.89 -8.12 5.53
C ASP A 34 -7.81 -9.51 6.19
N GLY A 35 -8.72 -9.76 7.12
CA GLY A 35 -8.87 -11.06 7.78
C GLY A 35 -8.27 -11.16 9.17
N ASN A 36 -7.58 -10.13 9.71
CA ASN A 36 -6.96 -10.17 11.03
C ASN A 36 -7.93 -10.59 12.13
N GLY A 37 -9.14 -10.00 12.14
CA GLY A 37 -10.16 -10.33 13.14
C GLY A 37 -10.75 -11.72 12.98
N ARG A 38 -10.93 -12.21 11.74
CA ARG A 38 -11.42 -13.58 11.46
C ARG A 38 -10.40 -14.62 11.91
N TRP A 39 -9.15 -14.42 11.55
CA TRP A 39 -8.03 -15.27 11.96
C TRP A 39 -7.96 -15.46 13.47
N ALA A 40 -8.07 -14.38 14.24
CA ALA A 40 -8.08 -14.43 15.70
C ALA A 40 -9.31 -15.18 16.23
N LYS A 41 -10.51 -14.88 15.70
CA LYS A 41 -11.76 -15.53 16.09
C LYS A 41 -11.72 -17.05 15.88
N GLU A 42 -11.22 -17.52 14.74
CA GLU A 42 -11.09 -18.95 14.41
C GLU A 42 -10.17 -19.69 15.37
N ARG A 43 -9.26 -18.97 16.06
CA ARG A 43 -8.31 -19.51 17.05
C ARG A 43 -8.68 -19.23 18.49
N GLY A 44 -9.87 -18.69 18.74
CA GLY A 44 -10.32 -18.31 20.09
C GLY A 44 -9.49 -17.19 20.72
N LEU A 45 -8.81 -16.37 19.91
CA LEU A 45 -7.93 -15.30 20.34
C LEU A 45 -8.62 -13.93 20.27
N PRO A 46 -8.20 -12.97 21.09
CA PRO A 46 -8.60 -11.58 20.94
C PRO A 46 -8.24 -11.03 19.54
N ARG A 47 -9.08 -10.18 18.97
CA ARG A 47 -8.86 -9.56 17.65
C ARG A 47 -7.49 -8.87 17.53
N THR A 48 -6.97 -8.36 18.63
CA THR A 48 -5.66 -7.71 18.74
C THR A 48 -4.50 -8.64 18.35
N GLU A 49 -4.61 -9.94 18.62
CA GLU A 49 -3.55 -10.91 18.26
C GLU A 49 -3.46 -11.10 16.74
N GLY A 50 -4.59 -11.04 16.02
CA GLY A 50 -4.58 -11.04 14.57
C GLY A 50 -3.80 -9.84 13.98
N HIS A 51 -3.98 -8.65 14.54
CA HIS A 51 -3.22 -7.46 14.10
C HIS A 51 -1.73 -7.58 14.42
N LYS A 52 -1.37 -8.08 15.61
CA LYS A 52 0.03 -8.32 15.98
C LYS A 52 0.69 -9.33 15.02
N ARG A 53 0.00 -10.41 14.68
CA ARG A 53 0.50 -11.40 13.72
C ARG A 53 0.61 -10.79 12.32
N GLY A 54 -0.38 -9.98 11.90
CA GLY A 54 -0.38 -9.28 10.62
C GLY A 54 0.79 -8.29 10.43
N GLU A 55 1.38 -7.77 11.52
CA GLU A 55 2.62 -6.99 11.43
C GLU A 55 3.75 -7.82 10.81
N TYR A 56 3.96 -9.05 11.28
CA TYR A 56 5.00 -9.93 10.73
C TYR A 56 4.73 -10.27 9.27
N SER A 57 3.46 -10.50 8.93
CA SER A 57 3.03 -10.76 7.54
C SER A 57 3.36 -9.58 6.62
N LEU A 58 3.06 -8.35 7.05
CA LEU A 58 3.40 -7.14 6.27
C LEU A 58 4.91 -7.02 6.05
N PHE A 59 5.72 -7.25 7.10
CA PHE A 59 7.17 -7.16 6.96
C PHE A 59 7.75 -8.25 6.08
N ASP A 60 7.19 -9.44 6.09
CA ASP A 60 7.57 -10.50 5.17
C ASP A 60 7.21 -10.15 3.72
N VAL A 61 6.03 -9.54 3.49
CA VAL A 61 5.63 -9.03 2.16
C VAL A 61 6.56 -7.92 1.68
N ILE A 62 6.98 -6.98 2.55
CA ILE A 62 7.95 -5.93 2.22
C ILE A 62 9.28 -6.55 1.75
N MET A 63 9.77 -7.55 2.47
CA MET A 63 10.98 -8.27 2.07
C MET A 63 10.79 -8.96 0.70
N GLY A 64 9.66 -9.60 0.47
CA GLY A 64 9.32 -10.21 -0.82
C GLY A 64 9.22 -9.21 -1.98
N ALA A 65 8.72 -8.01 -1.72
CA ALA A 65 8.69 -6.92 -2.71
C ALA A 65 10.10 -6.45 -3.08
N ILE A 66 10.99 -6.33 -2.09
CA ILE A 66 12.42 -5.99 -2.32
C ILE A 66 13.11 -7.09 -3.13
N GLU A 67 12.88 -8.35 -2.82
CA GLU A 67 13.47 -9.50 -3.54
C GLU A 67 13.05 -9.55 -5.02
N LEU A 68 11.82 -9.13 -5.34
CA LEU A 68 11.35 -9.00 -6.73
C LEU A 68 11.82 -7.71 -7.41
N GLY A 69 12.32 -6.74 -6.65
CA GLY A 69 12.67 -5.42 -7.18
C GLY A 69 11.47 -4.53 -7.47
N ILE A 70 10.34 -4.71 -6.76
CA ILE A 70 9.15 -3.87 -6.87
C ILE A 70 9.47 -2.50 -6.26
N PRO A 71 9.33 -1.39 -7.01
CA PRO A 71 9.71 -0.07 -6.50
C PRO A 71 8.69 0.59 -5.57
N TYR A 72 7.38 0.24 -5.65
CA TYR A 72 6.34 0.87 -4.85
C TYR A 72 5.38 -0.16 -4.25
N LEU A 73 5.13 -0.05 -2.94
CA LEU A 73 4.16 -0.86 -2.20
C LEU A 73 3.30 0.04 -1.33
N SER A 74 1.98 0.02 -1.53
CA SER A 74 1.03 0.74 -0.68
C SER A 74 0.29 -0.24 0.22
N ALA A 75 0.30 0.01 1.53
CA ALA A 75 -0.31 -0.84 2.55
C ALA A 75 -1.47 -0.12 3.26
N TYR A 76 -2.68 -0.72 3.23
CA TYR A 76 -3.87 -0.16 3.85
C TYR A 76 -3.92 -0.49 5.34
N ALA A 77 -3.32 0.38 6.18
CA ALA A 77 -3.15 0.13 7.60
C ALA A 77 -4.35 0.58 8.44
N PHE A 78 -4.98 1.74 8.11
CA PHE A 78 -6.16 2.24 8.82
C PHE A 78 -7.02 3.11 7.90
N SER A 79 -8.25 2.66 7.63
CA SER A 79 -9.19 3.39 6.78
C SER A 79 -9.99 4.44 7.55
N THR A 80 -10.54 5.43 6.83
CA THR A 80 -11.49 6.41 7.41
C THR A 80 -12.74 5.74 7.98
N GLU A 81 -13.15 4.60 7.47
CA GLU A 81 -14.29 3.82 7.95
C GLU A 81 -14.00 3.12 9.29
N ASN A 82 -12.73 2.86 9.62
CA ASN A 82 -12.35 2.18 10.86
C ASN A 82 -12.71 3.00 12.12
N TRP A 83 -12.91 4.32 11.98
CA TRP A 83 -13.41 5.14 13.07
C TRP A 83 -14.84 4.76 13.58
N ARG A 84 -15.56 3.94 12.82
CA ARG A 84 -16.87 3.40 13.22
C ARG A 84 -16.79 2.16 14.10
N ARG A 85 -15.60 1.62 14.30
CA ARG A 85 -15.35 0.47 15.20
C ARG A 85 -15.54 0.88 16.66
N SER A 86 -15.57 -0.09 17.56
CA SER A 86 -15.68 0.20 18.99
C SER A 86 -14.52 1.12 19.45
N PRO A 87 -14.77 2.01 20.43
CA PRO A 87 -13.73 2.92 20.94
C PRO A 87 -12.47 2.20 21.40
N ASP A 88 -12.61 1.00 21.98
CA ASP A 88 -11.46 0.22 22.46
C ASP A 88 -10.64 -0.34 21.30
N GLU A 89 -11.28 -0.83 20.23
CA GLU A 89 -10.59 -1.29 19.02
C GLU A 89 -9.86 -0.12 18.33
N VAL A 90 -10.50 1.03 18.21
CA VAL A 90 -9.88 2.24 17.64
C VAL A 90 -8.67 2.66 18.47
N ARG A 91 -8.80 2.70 19.79
CA ARG A 91 -7.72 3.06 20.69
C ARG A 91 -6.54 2.09 20.56
N PHE A 92 -6.82 0.79 20.49
CA PHE A 92 -5.81 -0.24 20.25
C PHE A 92 -5.11 -0.01 18.91
N LEU A 93 -5.85 0.16 17.81
CA LEU A 93 -5.28 0.33 16.47
C LEU A 93 -4.41 1.59 16.37
N MET A 94 -4.81 2.70 17.00
CA MET A 94 -3.99 3.91 17.03
C MET A 94 -2.66 3.67 17.75
N GLY A 95 -2.70 3.07 18.96
CA GLY A 95 -1.49 2.71 19.69
C GLY A 95 -0.63 1.70 18.93
N PHE A 96 -1.26 0.68 18.33
CA PHE A 96 -0.56 -0.34 17.56
C PHE A 96 0.16 0.23 16.33
N ASN A 97 -0.51 1.07 15.52
CA ASN A 97 0.12 1.71 14.36
C ASN A 97 1.33 2.56 14.79
N ARG A 98 1.18 3.41 15.84
CA ARG A 98 2.29 4.18 16.40
C ARG A 98 3.48 3.28 16.76
N ASP A 99 3.22 2.22 17.50
CA ASP A 99 4.28 1.36 18.05
C ASP A 99 4.95 0.51 16.96
N VAL A 100 4.19 0.07 15.94
CA VAL A 100 4.74 -0.63 14.77
C VAL A 100 5.68 0.29 13.98
N ILE A 101 5.23 1.50 13.64
CA ILE A 101 6.05 2.45 12.89
C ILE A 101 7.34 2.75 13.65
N ARG A 102 7.24 3.05 14.95
CA ARG A 102 8.38 3.35 15.81
C ARG A 102 9.40 2.20 15.88
N ARG A 103 8.93 0.95 16.04
CA ARG A 103 9.82 -0.22 16.15
C ARG A 103 10.49 -0.59 14.83
N ARG A 104 9.82 -0.32 13.70
CA ARG A 104 10.21 -0.84 12.39
C ARG A 104 10.91 0.16 11.50
N ARG A 105 10.82 1.47 11.80
CA ARG A 105 11.41 2.52 10.97
C ARG A 105 12.92 2.34 10.74
N ASP A 106 13.66 1.94 11.79
CA ASP A 106 15.11 1.76 11.69
C ASP A 106 15.44 0.55 10.79
N GLN A 107 14.72 -0.58 10.95
CA GLN A 107 14.83 -1.75 10.08
C GLN A 107 14.49 -1.41 8.62
N LEU A 108 13.42 -0.64 8.38
CA LEU A 108 13.06 -0.18 7.04
C LEU A 108 14.17 0.71 6.46
N HIS A 109 14.75 1.60 7.27
CA HIS A 109 15.86 2.44 6.84
C HIS A 109 17.10 1.62 6.46
N GLU A 110 17.48 0.64 7.27
CA GLU A 110 18.60 -0.27 6.98
C GLU A 110 18.40 -1.04 5.67
N MET A 111 17.17 -1.45 5.35
CA MET A 111 16.81 -2.12 4.10
C MET A 111 16.68 -1.18 2.90
N GLY A 112 16.94 0.11 3.07
CA GLY A 112 16.83 1.10 2.00
C GLY A 112 15.38 1.42 1.58
N VAL A 113 14.40 1.14 2.46
CA VAL A 113 12.98 1.43 2.21
C VAL A 113 12.69 2.89 2.54
N ARG A 114 12.10 3.63 1.59
CA ARG A 114 11.57 4.98 1.79
C ARG A 114 10.13 4.89 2.27
N VAL A 115 9.84 5.43 3.43
CA VAL A 115 8.48 5.49 4.00
C VAL A 115 7.78 6.75 3.51
N ARG A 116 6.51 6.62 3.11
CA ARG A 116 5.59 7.72 2.78
C ARG A 116 4.26 7.49 3.49
N TRP A 117 3.57 8.56 3.83
CA TRP A 117 2.27 8.49 4.49
C TRP A 117 1.19 9.17 3.66
N ALA A 118 0.13 8.43 3.28
CA ALA A 118 -1.09 8.97 2.72
C ALA A 118 -2.22 8.90 3.75
N GLY A 119 -2.99 9.96 3.86
CA GLY A 119 -4.16 10.06 4.72
C GLY A 119 -4.28 11.38 5.49
N ARG A 120 -5.40 11.52 6.16
CA ARG A 120 -5.80 12.78 6.81
C ARG A 120 -5.26 12.87 8.24
N ARG A 121 -4.77 14.07 8.64
CA ARG A 121 -4.33 14.39 10.01
C ARG A 121 -5.47 14.44 11.04
N PRO A 122 -6.66 14.99 10.73
CA PRO A 122 -7.74 15.10 11.72
C PRO A 122 -8.12 13.75 12.33
N ARG A 123 -8.34 13.73 13.65
CA ARG A 123 -8.65 12.57 14.50
C ARG A 123 -7.47 11.64 14.79
N LEU A 124 -6.36 11.65 14.02
CA LEU A 124 -5.17 10.90 14.41
C LEU A 124 -4.57 11.47 15.70
N TRP A 125 -4.04 10.58 16.53
CA TRP A 125 -3.26 11.02 17.68
C TRP A 125 -2.00 11.71 17.21
N ARG A 126 -1.62 12.79 17.87
CA ARG A 126 -0.38 13.54 17.58
C ARG A 126 0.85 12.63 17.58
N SER A 127 0.89 11.64 18.49
CA SER A 127 1.98 10.67 18.56
C SER A 127 2.05 9.73 17.34
N VAL A 128 0.91 9.38 16.70
CA VAL A 128 0.91 8.61 15.45
C VAL A 128 1.47 9.46 14.31
N VAL A 129 0.99 10.70 14.21
CA VAL A 129 1.47 11.65 13.19
C VAL A 129 2.98 11.88 13.32
N SER A 130 3.47 12.12 14.55
CA SER A 130 4.89 12.32 14.82
C SER A 130 5.76 11.13 14.38
N GLU A 131 5.34 9.89 14.69
CA GLU A 131 6.10 8.69 14.27
C GLU A 131 6.09 8.48 12.76
N LEU A 132 4.99 8.81 12.07
CA LEU A 132 4.93 8.78 10.60
C LEU A 132 5.90 9.79 10.00
N GLU A 133 5.88 11.05 10.46
CA GLU A 133 6.77 12.12 9.99
C GLU A 133 8.24 11.82 10.31
N ASP A 134 8.52 11.22 11.47
CA ASP A 134 9.87 10.77 11.85
C ASP A 134 10.37 9.66 10.92
N ALA A 135 9.51 8.70 10.58
CA ALA A 135 9.85 7.63 9.63
C ALA A 135 10.10 8.19 8.23
N GLU A 136 9.26 9.12 7.75
CA GLU A 136 9.47 9.79 6.46
C GLU A 136 10.81 10.53 6.41
N ARG A 137 11.12 11.32 7.45
CA ARG A 137 12.39 12.07 7.53
C ARG A 137 13.60 11.15 7.56
N LEU A 138 13.58 10.12 8.40
CA LEU A 138 14.67 9.15 8.53
C LEU A 138 14.97 8.45 7.20
N THR A 139 13.92 8.11 6.46
CA THR A 139 14.04 7.28 5.26
C THR A 139 14.03 8.07 3.94
N ALA A 140 14.01 9.40 3.99
CA ALA A 140 13.84 10.27 2.82
C ALA A 140 14.85 10.02 1.69
N GLY A 141 16.09 9.63 2.04
CA GLY A 141 17.17 9.34 1.07
C GLY A 141 17.18 7.91 0.52
N ASN A 142 16.26 7.07 0.94
CA ASN A 142 16.22 5.67 0.53
C ASN A 142 15.55 5.48 -0.85
N SER A 143 15.91 4.43 -1.58
CA SER A 143 15.48 4.22 -2.97
C SER A 143 15.31 2.75 -3.39
N VAL A 144 15.38 1.79 -2.46
CA VAL A 144 15.19 0.37 -2.79
C VAL A 144 13.72 0.04 -3.02
N LEU A 145 12.85 0.51 -2.13
CA LEU A 145 11.40 0.39 -2.19
C LEU A 145 10.79 1.64 -1.57
N THR A 146 9.77 2.21 -2.18
CA THR A 146 8.90 3.20 -1.52
C THR A 146 7.70 2.49 -0.91
N LEU A 147 7.60 2.52 0.41
CA LEU A 147 6.48 1.96 1.18
C LEU A 147 5.53 3.09 1.58
N GLN A 148 4.34 3.10 1.00
CA GLN A 148 3.28 4.04 1.37
C GLN A 148 2.38 3.43 2.44
N PHE A 149 2.43 3.95 3.66
CA PHE A 149 1.45 3.62 4.69
C PHE A 149 0.20 4.47 4.53
N CYS A 150 -0.95 3.84 4.25
CA CYS A 150 -2.24 4.51 4.19
C CYS A 150 -2.92 4.45 5.57
N VAL A 151 -2.80 5.53 6.35
CA VAL A 151 -3.29 5.64 7.73
C VAL A 151 -4.28 6.79 7.83
N ASN A 152 -5.49 6.52 8.32
CA ASN A 152 -6.64 7.44 8.24
C ASN A 152 -6.92 7.88 6.80
N TYR A 153 -6.78 6.91 5.90
CA TYR A 153 -6.93 7.09 4.47
C TYR A 153 -8.31 6.63 3.97
N GLY A 154 -8.80 7.28 2.94
CA GLY A 154 -9.97 6.86 2.16
C GLY A 154 -10.03 7.65 0.87
N ALA A 155 -10.03 6.96 -0.28
CA ALA A 155 -9.91 7.58 -1.59
C ALA A 155 -11.00 8.62 -1.92
N ARG A 156 -12.24 8.42 -1.46
CA ARG A 156 -13.30 9.43 -1.62
C ARG A 156 -12.97 10.72 -0.87
N ALA A 157 -12.32 10.60 0.28
CA ALA A 157 -11.89 11.74 1.06
C ALA A 157 -10.71 12.45 0.40
N GLU A 158 -9.72 11.70 -0.07
CA GLU A 158 -8.58 12.21 -0.84
C GLU A 158 -9.05 12.99 -2.09
N ILE A 159 -9.96 12.41 -2.88
CA ILE A 159 -10.54 13.05 -4.06
C ILE A 159 -11.26 14.36 -3.70
N ALA A 160 -12.04 14.36 -2.62
CA ALA A 160 -12.74 15.56 -2.16
C ALA A 160 -11.77 16.66 -1.70
N ASP A 161 -10.68 16.28 -1.01
CA ASP A 161 -9.65 17.23 -0.57
C ASP A 161 -8.87 17.79 -1.78
N ALA A 162 -8.52 16.97 -2.75
CA ALA A 162 -7.90 17.40 -4.00
C ALA A 162 -8.79 18.39 -4.76
N ALA A 163 -10.10 18.10 -4.89
CA ALA A 163 -11.06 19.00 -5.52
C ALA A 163 -11.17 20.34 -4.79
N ALA A 164 -11.19 20.33 -3.45
CA ALA A 164 -11.21 21.54 -2.64
C ALA A 164 -9.93 22.37 -2.80
N ALA A 165 -8.78 21.73 -2.85
CA ALA A 165 -7.49 22.40 -3.06
C ALA A 165 -7.41 23.02 -4.46
N ILE A 166 -7.86 22.34 -5.50
CA ILE A 166 -7.98 22.86 -6.87
C ILE A 166 -8.91 24.09 -6.89
N ALA A 167 -10.09 24.01 -6.24
CA ALA A 167 -11.02 25.14 -6.18
C ALA A 167 -10.38 26.35 -5.49
N ALA A 168 -9.63 26.14 -4.41
CA ALA A 168 -8.90 27.21 -3.73
C ALA A 168 -7.83 27.84 -4.60
N ASP A 169 -7.09 27.05 -5.38
CA ASP A 169 -6.07 27.55 -6.32
C ASP A 169 -6.68 28.32 -7.50
N VAL A 170 -7.83 27.87 -7.99
CA VAL A 170 -8.61 28.62 -9.01
C VAL A 170 -9.09 29.95 -8.46
N ALA A 171 -9.69 29.97 -7.27
CA ALA A 171 -10.16 31.20 -6.64
C ALA A 171 -9.03 32.20 -6.35
N ALA A 172 -7.82 31.70 -6.03
CA ALA A 172 -6.62 32.51 -5.84
C ALA A 172 -5.88 32.90 -7.15
N GLY A 173 -6.37 32.51 -8.31
CA GLY A 173 -5.78 32.79 -9.61
C GLY A 173 -4.48 32.03 -9.92
N ARG A 174 -4.12 31.04 -9.09
CA ARG A 174 -2.92 30.20 -9.31
C ARG A 174 -3.15 29.10 -10.36
N LEU A 175 -4.41 28.73 -10.60
CA LEU A 175 -4.81 27.74 -11.59
C LEU A 175 -5.97 28.29 -12.44
N LYS A 176 -5.92 28.10 -13.77
CA LYS A 176 -7.06 28.41 -14.65
C LYS A 176 -8.05 27.24 -14.66
N PRO A 177 -9.38 27.48 -14.55
CA PRO A 177 -10.37 26.38 -14.58
C PRO A 177 -10.22 25.44 -15.77
N GLY A 178 -9.97 25.99 -16.97
CA GLY A 178 -9.80 25.19 -18.19
C GLY A 178 -8.48 24.42 -18.30
N ALA A 179 -7.58 24.57 -17.32
CA ALA A 179 -6.32 23.81 -17.25
C ALA A 179 -6.44 22.57 -16.37
N VAL A 180 -7.60 22.33 -15.74
CA VAL A 180 -7.81 21.15 -14.88
C VAL A 180 -8.10 19.95 -15.77
N ASP A 181 -7.11 19.09 -15.90
CA ASP A 181 -7.19 17.77 -16.53
C ASP A 181 -6.84 16.66 -15.49
N GLU A 182 -6.83 15.41 -15.92
CA GLU A 182 -6.51 14.28 -15.07
C GLU A 182 -5.08 14.37 -14.48
N LYS A 183 -4.11 14.89 -15.25
CA LYS A 183 -2.72 15.06 -14.82
C LYS A 183 -2.58 16.17 -13.79
N VAL A 184 -3.33 17.27 -13.96
CA VAL A 184 -3.39 18.35 -12.98
C VAL A 184 -4.05 17.85 -11.72
N PHE A 185 -5.18 17.14 -11.82
CA PHE A 185 -5.89 16.58 -10.68
C PHE A 185 -5.00 15.64 -9.84
N ALA A 186 -4.27 14.74 -10.50
CA ALA A 186 -3.38 13.78 -9.82
C ALA A 186 -2.31 14.46 -8.96
N ARG A 187 -1.87 15.68 -9.28
CA ARG A 187 -0.89 16.44 -8.49
C ARG A 187 -1.43 16.93 -7.14
N TYR A 188 -2.74 16.92 -6.96
CA TYR A 188 -3.40 17.32 -5.71
C TYR A 188 -3.76 16.13 -4.82
N LEU A 189 -3.48 14.91 -5.25
CA LEU A 189 -3.61 13.71 -4.41
C LEU A 189 -2.51 13.67 -3.33
N ASP A 190 -2.68 12.84 -2.30
CA ASP A 190 -1.79 12.79 -1.14
C ASP A 190 -0.32 12.53 -1.50
N GLU A 191 -0.08 11.60 -2.43
CA GLU A 191 1.28 11.20 -2.85
C GLU A 191 1.42 11.20 -4.38
N PRO A 192 1.48 12.38 -5.01
CA PRO A 192 1.46 12.53 -6.47
C PRO A 192 2.73 11.99 -7.18
N GLU A 193 3.81 11.72 -6.44
CA GLU A 193 5.04 11.13 -6.97
C GLU A 193 4.97 9.60 -7.09
N ILE A 194 4.02 8.96 -6.39
CA ILE A 194 3.82 7.52 -6.48
C ILE A 194 2.96 7.23 -7.72
N PRO A 195 3.39 6.33 -8.63
CA PRO A 195 2.65 6.03 -9.85
C PRO A 195 1.32 5.32 -9.56
N ASP A 196 0.46 5.25 -10.56
CA ASP A 196 -0.76 4.45 -10.50
C ASP A 196 -0.48 3.00 -10.14
N VAL A 197 -1.48 2.35 -9.54
CA VAL A 197 -1.40 0.95 -9.11
C VAL A 197 -1.45 0.03 -10.32
N ASP A 198 -0.46 -0.83 -10.45
CA ASP A 198 -0.46 -1.89 -11.46
C ASP A 198 -1.17 -3.15 -10.97
N LEU A 199 -0.91 -3.54 -9.71
CA LEU A 199 -1.44 -4.75 -9.09
C LEU A 199 -2.08 -4.43 -7.75
N PHE A 200 -3.38 -4.72 -7.62
CA PHE A 200 -4.13 -4.58 -6.38
C PHE A 200 -4.36 -5.97 -5.77
N ILE A 201 -3.85 -6.19 -4.58
CA ILE A 201 -3.97 -7.46 -3.87
C ILE A 201 -4.87 -7.28 -2.64
N ARG A 202 -5.81 -8.20 -2.45
CA ARG A 202 -6.58 -8.28 -1.20
C ARG A 202 -6.61 -9.69 -0.68
N SER A 203 -6.24 -9.84 0.59
CA SER A 203 -6.34 -11.09 1.34
C SER A 203 -7.78 -11.37 1.81
N SER A 204 -8.05 -12.58 2.29
CA SER A 204 -9.30 -12.98 2.96
C SER A 204 -10.51 -13.29 2.06
N GLY A 205 -10.34 -13.46 0.76
CA GLY A 205 -11.41 -13.84 -0.18
C GLY A 205 -12.41 -12.71 -0.53
N GLU A 206 -12.27 -11.53 0.06
CA GLU A 206 -13.17 -10.41 -0.19
C GLU A 206 -12.81 -9.69 -1.49
N GLN A 207 -13.81 -9.55 -2.40
CA GLN A 207 -13.62 -9.01 -3.75
C GLN A 207 -14.17 -7.58 -3.85
N ARG A 208 -13.51 -6.64 -3.19
CA ARG A 208 -13.82 -5.21 -3.22
C ARG A 208 -12.60 -4.37 -2.84
N ILE A 209 -12.54 -3.12 -3.29
CA ILE A 209 -11.40 -2.21 -3.02
C ILE A 209 -11.53 -1.46 -1.68
N SER A 210 -12.74 -1.36 -1.11
CA SER A 210 -13.03 -0.73 0.18
C SER A 210 -12.49 0.69 0.31
N ASN A 211 -12.72 1.53 -0.69
CA ASN A 211 -12.29 2.93 -0.69
C ASN A 211 -10.75 3.11 -0.62
N PHE A 212 -9.99 2.13 -1.12
CA PHE A 212 -8.54 2.17 -1.16
C PHE A 212 -8.02 2.51 -2.56
N LEU A 213 -7.24 3.59 -2.68
CA LEU A 213 -6.56 4.06 -3.88
C LEU A 213 -7.44 4.03 -5.16
N LEU A 214 -8.70 4.54 -5.04
CA LEU A 214 -9.70 4.46 -6.12
C LEU A 214 -9.21 5.10 -7.42
N TRP A 215 -8.65 6.31 -7.35
CA TRP A 215 -8.11 7.02 -8.51
C TRP A 215 -6.94 6.27 -9.11
N GLN A 216 -5.98 5.92 -8.27
CA GLN A 216 -4.72 5.28 -8.69
C GLN A 216 -4.91 3.85 -9.18
N SER A 217 -6.04 3.19 -8.84
CA SER A 217 -6.35 1.81 -9.25
C SER A 217 -7.23 1.70 -10.49
N ALA A 218 -7.46 2.80 -11.22
CA ALA A 218 -8.38 2.83 -12.36
C ALA A 218 -8.03 1.80 -13.46
N TYR A 219 -6.75 1.45 -13.62
CA TYR A 219 -6.25 0.46 -14.57
C TYR A 219 -5.48 -0.69 -13.93
N ALA A 220 -5.66 -0.88 -12.61
CA ALA A 220 -4.98 -1.94 -11.87
C ALA A 220 -5.53 -3.33 -12.24
N GLU A 221 -4.66 -4.32 -12.25
CA GLU A 221 -5.07 -5.72 -12.22
C GLU A 221 -5.39 -6.14 -10.78
N PHE A 222 -6.48 -6.87 -10.57
CA PHE A 222 -6.92 -7.29 -9.24
C PHE A 222 -6.62 -8.77 -9.01
N VAL A 223 -6.02 -9.07 -7.85
CA VAL A 223 -5.81 -10.44 -7.36
C VAL A 223 -6.40 -10.54 -5.96
N PHE A 224 -7.39 -11.40 -5.81
CA PHE A 224 -8.05 -11.70 -4.54
C PHE A 224 -7.61 -13.09 -4.08
N LEU A 225 -7.09 -13.18 -2.85
CA LEU A 225 -6.58 -14.42 -2.27
C LEU A 225 -7.38 -14.78 -1.01
N ASP A 226 -7.72 -16.05 -0.84
CA ASP A 226 -8.56 -16.51 0.29
C ASP A 226 -7.82 -16.49 1.63
N THR A 227 -6.49 -16.50 1.61
CA THR A 227 -5.65 -16.51 2.79
C THR A 227 -5.93 -15.31 3.67
N LEU A 228 -6.20 -15.51 4.96
CA LEU A 228 -6.32 -14.46 5.96
C LEU A 228 -4.97 -13.78 6.19
N PHE A 229 -4.95 -12.45 6.34
CA PHE A 229 -3.69 -11.70 6.33
C PHE A 229 -2.64 -12.15 7.37
N PRO A 230 -2.97 -12.58 8.60
CA PRO A 230 -1.98 -13.13 9.54
C PRO A 230 -1.23 -14.38 9.06
N ASP A 231 -1.80 -15.14 8.13
CA ASP A 231 -1.17 -16.31 7.49
C ASP A 231 -0.58 -15.98 6.11
N PHE A 232 -0.66 -14.72 5.69
CA PHE A 232 -0.11 -14.21 4.45
C PHE A 232 1.41 -13.99 4.60
N ASP A 233 2.18 -14.27 3.56
CA ASP A 233 3.62 -14.02 3.49
C ASP A 233 4.06 -13.62 2.08
N ARG A 234 5.37 -13.45 1.87
CA ARG A 234 5.95 -13.05 0.57
C ARG A 234 5.61 -14.01 -0.57
N ARG A 235 5.35 -15.29 -0.31
CA ARG A 235 4.97 -16.26 -1.35
C ARG A 235 3.62 -15.93 -1.97
N HIS A 236 2.70 -15.36 -1.19
CA HIS A 236 1.41 -14.90 -1.69
C HIS A 236 1.56 -13.65 -2.57
N LEU A 237 2.46 -12.73 -2.20
CA LEU A 237 2.83 -11.60 -3.05
C LEU A 237 3.44 -12.09 -4.36
N TRP A 238 4.40 -13.01 -4.30
CA TRP A 238 5.05 -13.56 -5.48
C TRP A 238 4.04 -14.25 -6.41
N HIS A 239 3.14 -15.07 -5.85
CA HIS A 239 2.09 -15.71 -6.61
C HIS A 239 1.16 -14.69 -7.29
N ALA A 240 0.79 -13.61 -6.60
CA ALA A 240 0.01 -12.52 -7.20
C ALA A 240 0.77 -11.84 -8.35
N CYS A 241 2.09 -11.69 -8.22
CA CYS A 241 2.94 -11.15 -9.30
C CYS A 241 3.07 -12.12 -10.48
N GLU A 242 3.09 -13.43 -10.26
CA GLU A 242 3.04 -14.44 -11.34
C GLU A 242 1.71 -14.37 -12.11
N ILE A 243 0.58 -14.26 -11.39
CA ILE A 243 -0.73 -14.04 -12.00
C ILE A 243 -0.73 -12.76 -12.84
N TYR A 244 -0.21 -11.66 -12.29
CA TYR A 244 -0.10 -10.39 -13.00
C TYR A 244 0.76 -10.53 -14.27
N ALA A 245 1.91 -11.17 -14.17
CA ALA A 245 2.83 -11.37 -15.30
C ALA A 245 2.24 -12.22 -16.43
N SER A 246 1.26 -13.08 -16.12
CA SER A 246 0.56 -13.92 -17.11
C SER A 246 -0.56 -13.19 -17.87
N ARG A 247 -0.97 -11.99 -17.42
CA ARG A 247 -2.07 -11.23 -18.00
C ARG A 247 -1.62 -10.35 -19.16
N ASP A 248 -2.50 -10.20 -20.13
CA ASP A 248 -2.32 -9.31 -21.28
C ASP A 248 -2.97 -7.95 -21.01
N ARG A 249 -2.17 -6.93 -20.69
CA ARG A 249 -2.63 -5.56 -20.37
C ARG A 249 -2.79 -4.74 -21.64
N ARG A 250 -4.03 -4.42 -22.02
CA ARG A 250 -4.35 -3.77 -23.31
C ARG A 250 -4.60 -2.28 -23.22
N TYR A 251 -4.87 -1.71 -22.07
CA TYR A 251 -5.17 -0.28 -21.86
C TYR A 251 -6.16 0.28 -22.88
N GLY A 252 -7.23 -0.48 -23.23
CA GLY A 252 -8.22 -0.11 -24.23
C GLY A 252 -7.80 -0.37 -25.67
N GLY A 253 -6.57 -0.85 -25.95
CA GLY A 253 -6.11 -1.23 -27.28
C GLY A 253 -6.61 -2.63 -27.70
N ALA A 254 -6.95 -2.81 -29.00
CA ALA A 254 -7.23 -4.12 -29.56
C ALA A 254 -5.95 -4.72 -30.15
N LYS A 255 -5.71 -6.04 -29.98
CA LYS A 255 -4.72 -6.73 -30.79
C LYS A 255 -5.21 -6.75 -32.25
N PRO A 256 -4.33 -6.57 -33.24
CA PRO A 256 -4.70 -6.88 -34.61
C PRO A 256 -5.19 -8.32 -34.68
N ASN A 257 -6.40 -8.54 -35.20
CA ASN A 257 -6.88 -9.90 -35.44
C ASN A 257 -5.90 -10.56 -36.42
N PRO A 258 -5.26 -11.69 -36.11
CA PRO A 258 -4.47 -12.37 -37.11
C PRO A 258 -5.41 -12.68 -38.27
N LEU A 259 -5.08 -12.17 -39.47
CA LEU A 259 -5.82 -12.50 -40.68
C LEU A 259 -5.89 -14.03 -40.79
N PRO A 260 -7.07 -14.62 -41.11
CA PRO A 260 -7.14 -16.04 -41.37
C PRO A 260 -6.23 -16.36 -42.55
N ALA A 261 -5.39 -17.40 -42.37
CA ALA A 261 -4.48 -17.91 -43.37
C ALA A 261 -5.26 -18.54 -44.54
#